data_30e89221a0469241699c61f9e73f646e
#
_entry.id   30e89221a0469241699c61f9e73f646e
#
_cell.length_a   1.000
_cell.length_b   1.000
_cell.length_c   1.000
_cell.angle_alpha   90.00
_cell.angle_beta   90.00
_cell.angle_gamma   90.00
#
_symmetry.space_group_name_H-M   'P 1'
#
loop_
_entity.id
_entity.type
_entity.pdbx_description
1 polymer ?
#
loop_
_entity_poly.entity_id
_entity_poly.type
_entity_poly.pdbx_seq_one_letter_code
_entity_poly.pdbx_strand_id
1 'polypeptide(L)' 'MPGWVYIMTNRPNGTLYLGVTDDLPRRAWEHRAGIAEGFTKQYGLRRLVFAEYYEDMRVARQRRGT' A
#
# COMPACT_ATOMS: atom_id res chain seq x y z
N MET A 1 2.54 12.02 12.64
CA MET A 1 3.51 10.99 12.30
C MET A 1 3.56 10.85 10.79
N PRO A 2 4.75 10.85 10.21
CA PRO A 2 4.85 10.72 8.75
C PRO A 2 4.54 9.30 8.29
N GLY A 3 4.14 9.19 7.04
CA GLY A 3 3.84 7.90 6.46
C GLY A 3 3.48 8.00 5.00
N TRP A 4 3.15 6.85 4.41
CA TRP A 4 2.83 6.72 3.01
C TRP A 4 1.46 6.11 2.81
N VAL A 5 0.72 6.63 1.85
CA VAL A 5 -0.46 5.97 1.29
C VAL A 5 0.00 5.34 -0.03
N TYR A 6 -0.30 4.07 -0.24
CA TYR A 6 0.16 3.36 -1.43
C TYR A 6 -0.93 2.44 -1.97
N ILE A 7 -0.81 2.12 -3.26
CA ILE A 7 -1.73 1.19 -3.92
C ILE A 7 -0.93 0.05 -4.54
N MET A 8 -1.33 -1.17 -4.24
CA MET A 8 -0.77 -2.39 -4.82
C MET A 8 -1.79 -3.06 -5.72
N THR A 9 -1.29 -3.78 -6.73
CA THR A 9 -2.14 -4.54 -7.63
C THR A 9 -1.45 -5.83 -8.04
N ASN A 10 -2.23 -6.78 -8.57
CA ASN A 10 -1.67 -8.01 -9.13
C ASN A 10 -1.42 -7.90 -10.63
N ARG A 11 -2.19 -7.08 -11.34
CA ARG A 11 -2.09 -6.91 -12.79
C ARG A 11 -2.90 -5.69 -13.20
N PRO A 12 -2.69 -5.15 -14.43
CA PRO A 12 -3.55 -4.06 -14.93
C PRO A 12 -5.02 -4.47 -14.89
N ASN A 13 -5.86 -3.57 -14.42
CA ASN A 13 -7.31 -3.78 -14.25
C ASN A 13 -7.64 -4.94 -13.31
N GLY A 14 -6.69 -5.35 -12.49
CA GLY A 14 -6.91 -6.40 -11.50
C GLY A 14 -7.34 -5.84 -10.16
N THR A 15 -7.13 -6.64 -9.10
CA THR A 15 -7.48 -6.26 -7.74
C THR A 15 -6.55 -5.15 -7.24
N LEU A 16 -7.12 -4.16 -6.56
CA LEU A 16 -6.38 -3.07 -5.94
C LEU A 16 -6.44 -3.17 -4.43
N TYR A 17 -5.33 -2.80 -3.79
CA TYR A 17 -5.25 -2.70 -2.34
C TYR A 17 -4.68 -1.34 -1.97
N LEU A 18 -5.42 -0.60 -1.15
CA LEU A 18 -4.99 0.69 -0.62
C LEU A 18 -4.47 0.49 0.79
N GLY A 19 -3.21 0.84 1.02
CA GLY A 19 -2.58 0.67 2.31
C GLY A 19 -1.90 1.92 2.81
N VAL A 20 -1.51 1.90 4.09
CA VAL A 20 -0.71 2.96 4.69
C VAL A 20 0.44 2.32 5.45
N THR A 21 1.59 3.00 5.43
CA THR A 21 2.78 2.51 6.15
C THR A 21 3.70 3.67 6.48
N ASP A 22 4.48 3.52 7.53
CA ASP A 22 5.55 4.45 7.86
C ASP A 22 6.88 4.04 7.21
N ASP A 23 6.94 2.86 6.60
CA ASP A 23 8.15 2.33 5.97
C ASP A 23 7.79 1.72 4.62
N LEU A 24 7.68 2.55 3.60
CA LEU A 24 7.28 2.11 2.27
C LEU A 24 8.26 1.12 1.63
N PRO A 25 9.60 1.34 1.67
CA PRO A 25 10.51 0.37 1.06
C PRO A 25 10.38 -1.03 1.64
N ARG A 26 10.23 -1.12 2.96
CA ARG A 26 10.05 -2.40 3.63
C ARG A 26 8.73 -3.06 3.22
N ARG A 27 7.65 -2.28 3.18
CA ARG A 27 6.33 -2.80 2.84
C ARG A 27 6.30 -3.28 1.39
N ALA A 28 6.89 -2.52 0.48
CA ALA A 28 6.98 -2.91 -0.91
C ALA A 28 7.77 -4.22 -1.07
N TRP A 29 8.86 -4.35 -0.32
CA TRP A 29 9.65 -5.58 -0.33
C TRP A 29 8.83 -6.76 0.18
N GLU A 30 8.10 -6.59 1.28
CA GLU A 30 7.27 -7.65 1.84
C GLU A 30 6.21 -8.14 0.84
N HIS A 31 5.57 -7.22 0.15
CA HIS A 31 4.59 -7.58 -0.88
C HIS A 31 5.25 -8.32 -2.06
N ARG A 32 6.39 -7.80 -2.51
CA ARG A 32 7.11 -8.41 -3.64
C ARG A 32 7.60 -9.80 -3.29
N ALA A 33 8.09 -10.00 -2.08
CA ALA A 33 8.58 -11.28 -1.62
C ALA A 33 7.45 -12.27 -1.29
N GLY A 34 6.20 -11.80 -1.23
CA GLY A 34 5.06 -12.64 -0.93
C GLY A 34 4.96 -13.02 0.55
N ILE A 35 5.60 -12.25 1.44
CA ILE A 35 5.55 -12.51 2.87
C ILE A 35 4.56 -11.64 3.62
N ALA A 36 3.99 -10.62 2.95
CA ALA A 36 2.91 -9.85 3.55
C ALA A 36 1.67 -10.73 3.62
N GLU A 37 1.05 -10.75 4.81
CA GLU A 37 -0.09 -11.62 5.06
C GLU A 37 -1.43 -10.97 4.69
N GLY A 38 -2.49 -11.80 4.68
CA GLY A 38 -3.85 -11.37 4.51
C GLY A 38 -4.23 -11.17 3.06
N PHE A 39 -4.99 -10.11 2.81
CA PHE A 39 -5.58 -9.83 1.50
C PHE A 39 -4.54 -9.79 0.37
N THR A 40 -3.42 -9.09 0.60
CA THR A 40 -2.42 -8.91 -0.45
C THR A 40 -1.73 -10.21 -0.82
N LYS A 41 -1.53 -11.11 0.16
CA LYS A 41 -0.95 -12.43 -0.10
C LYS A 41 -1.92 -13.30 -0.90
N GLN A 42 -3.19 -13.30 -0.50
CA GLN A 42 -4.21 -14.11 -1.13
C GLN A 42 -4.39 -13.78 -2.62
N TYR A 43 -4.32 -12.51 -2.98
CA TYR A 43 -4.53 -12.07 -4.35
C TYR A 43 -3.24 -11.81 -5.12
N GLY A 44 -2.08 -12.04 -4.51
CA GLY A 44 -0.79 -11.86 -5.18
C GLY A 44 -0.51 -10.41 -5.55
N LEU A 45 -0.84 -9.47 -4.67
CA LEU A 45 -0.67 -8.05 -4.93
C LEU A 45 0.78 -7.65 -4.67
N ARG A 46 1.61 -7.73 -5.70
CA ARG A 46 3.06 -7.50 -5.60
C ARG A 46 3.54 -6.26 -6.33
N ARG A 47 2.65 -5.59 -7.06
CA ARG A 47 2.98 -4.42 -7.88
C ARG A 47 2.57 -3.15 -7.19
N LEU A 48 3.54 -2.27 -6.93
CA LEU A 48 3.26 -0.94 -6.42
C LEU A 48 2.98 -0.01 -7.60
N VAL A 49 1.77 0.56 -7.66
CA VAL A 49 1.37 1.42 -8.77
C VAL A 49 1.19 2.88 -8.38
N PHE A 50 1.17 3.16 -7.07
CA PHE A 50 0.99 4.52 -6.58
C PHE A 50 1.53 4.60 -5.16
N ALA A 51 2.17 5.75 -4.83
CA ALA A 51 2.58 6.04 -3.46
C ALA A 51 2.60 7.55 -3.27
N GLU A 52 2.11 8.02 -2.14
CA GLU A 52 2.12 9.43 -1.78
C GLU A 52 2.54 9.58 -0.32
N TYR A 53 3.48 10.48 -0.07
CA TYR A 53 4.01 10.75 1.26
C TYR A 53 3.18 11.82 1.96
N TYR A 54 2.90 11.59 3.24
CA TYR A 54 2.22 12.55 4.11
C TYR A 54 3.03 12.74 5.38
N GLU A 55 3.25 13.99 5.78
CA GLU A 55 3.91 14.29 7.04
C GLU A 55 3.02 13.95 8.23
N ASP A 56 1.71 14.04 8.06
CA ASP A 56 0.72 13.74 9.09
C ASP A 56 -0.28 12.74 8.55
N MET A 57 -0.23 11.52 9.08
CA MET A 57 -1.10 10.44 8.64
C MET A 57 -2.58 10.68 8.94
N ARG A 58 -2.89 11.60 9.85
CA ARG A 58 -4.28 11.97 10.08
C ARG A 58 -4.87 12.63 8.85
N VAL A 59 -4.10 13.46 8.17
CA VAL A 59 -4.51 14.09 6.90
C VAL A 59 -4.76 13.03 5.84
N ALA A 60 -3.86 12.06 5.73
CA ALA A 60 -4.00 10.97 4.76
C ALA A 60 -5.28 10.17 5.00
N ARG A 61 -5.59 9.87 6.25
CA ARG A 61 -6.81 9.15 6.61
C ARG A 61 -8.06 9.93 6.23
N GLN A 62 -8.07 11.24 6.47
CA GLN A 62 -9.17 12.09 6.07
C GLN A 62 -9.42 12.03 4.57
N ARG A 63 -8.36 12.13 3.79
CA ARG A 63 -8.46 12.08 2.33
C ARG A 63 -8.98 10.74 1.83
N ARG A 64 -8.58 9.67 2.47
CA ARG A 64 -9.07 8.34 2.12
C ARG A 64 -10.56 8.18 2.38
N GLY A 65 -11.07 8.87 3.41
CA GLY A 65 -12.46 8.76 3.80
C GLY A 65 -13.43 9.59 2.97
N THR A 66 -12.92 10.39 2.05
CA THR A 66 -13.78 11.28 1.24
C THR A 66 -13.95 10.82 -0.21
#